data_0398ebf1eb1e7012c8dc92780b0dc05d
#
_entry.id   0398ebf1eb1e7012c8dc92780b0dc05d
#
_cell.length_a   1.000
_cell.length_b   1.000
_cell.length_c   1.000
_cell.angle_alpha   90.00
_cell.angle_beta   90.00
_cell.angle_gamma   90.00
#
_symmetry.space_group_name_H-M   'P 1'
#
loop_
_entity.id
_entity.type
_entity.pdbx_description
1 polymer ?
#
loop_
_entity_poly.entity_id
_entity_poly.type
_entity_poly.pdbx_seq_one_letter_code
_entity_poly.pdbx_strand_id
1 'polypeptide(L)'
;MDLVTIGITILAMTIVVMVYLECTELMLKKLEVSQVSRKYILKMETEGYLSPENKMIMLTELKELGIENLDISGTTMHPVTYGDTITLKIKGGFKRKLLTSEEGLWNGGFSTSLVPLEEIRMSTAKN
;
A
#
# COMPACT_ATOMS: atom_id res chain seq x y z
N MET A 1 -16.20 -39.81 15.05
CA MET A 1 -16.32 -38.45 14.48
C MET A 1 -17.31 -38.48 13.34
N ASP A 2 -18.30 -37.62 13.40
CA ASP A 2 -19.30 -37.55 12.35
C ASP A 2 -18.76 -36.89 11.11
N LEU A 3 -19.28 -37.28 9.95
CA LEU A 3 -18.96 -36.65 8.68
C LEU A 3 -19.22 -35.13 8.70
N VAL A 4 -20.28 -34.74 9.41
CA VAL A 4 -20.65 -33.31 9.56
C VAL A 4 -19.56 -32.56 10.32
N THR A 5 -19.03 -33.15 11.40
CA THR A 5 -17.95 -32.53 12.18
C THR A 5 -16.67 -32.36 11.35
N ILE A 6 -16.33 -33.36 10.55
CA ILE A 6 -15.17 -33.30 9.65
C ILE A 6 -15.36 -32.21 8.60
N GLY A 7 -16.56 -32.13 8.01
CA GLY A 7 -16.90 -31.09 7.03
C GLY A 7 -16.81 -29.67 7.59
N ILE A 8 -17.32 -29.46 8.79
CA ILE A 8 -17.24 -28.17 9.48
C ILE A 8 -15.78 -27.79 9.78
N THR A 9 -14.98 -28.76 10.22
CA THR A 9 -13.56 -28.53 10.51
C THR A 9 -12.80 -28.11 9.25
N ILE A 10 -13.02 -28.81 8.14
CA ILE A 10 -12.39 -28.47 6.86
C ILE A 10 -12.79 -27.09 6.40
N LEU A 11 -14.09 -26.75 6.51
CA LEU A 11 -14.59 -25.42 6.15
C LEU A 11 -13.95 -24.32 7.00
N ALA A 12 -13.86 -24.54 8.31
CA ALA A 12 -13.22 -23.59 9.22
C ALA A 12 -11.75 -23.37 8.88
N MET A 13 -11.02 -24.44 8.60
CA MET A 13 -9.61 -24.35 8.21
C MET A 13 -9.44 -23.60 6.89
N THR A 14 -10.31 -23.82 5.93
CA THR A 14 -10.29 -23.13 4.64
C THR A 14 -10.47 -21.63 4.83
N ILE A 15 -11.42 -21.21 5.66
CA ILE A 15 -11.67 -19.81 5.96
C ILE A 15 -10.45 -19.16 6.61
N VAL A 16 -9.83 -19.84 7.58
CA VAL A 16 -8.63 -19.34 8.25
C VAL A 16 -7.48 -19.13 7.25
N VAL A 17 -7.27 -20.07 6.34
CA VAL A 17 -6.24 -19.97 5.31
C VAL A 17 -6.52 -18.79 4.37
N MET A 18 -7.77 -18.60 3.95
CA MET A 18 -8.13 -17.49 3.09
C MET A 18 -7.86 -16.14 3.76
N VAL A 19 -8.24 -15.98 5.02
CA VAL A 19 -7.98 -14.76 5.78
C VAL A 19 -6.48 -14.51 5.92
N TYR A 20 -5.72 -15.56 6.18
CA TYR A 20 -4.26 -15.46 6.28
C TYR A 20 -3.63 -14.96 4.97
N LEU A 21 -4.06 -15.52 3.83
CA LEU A 21 -3.55 -15.11 2.53
C LEU A 21 -3.88 -13.64 2.22
N GLU A 22 -5.08 -13.20 2.56
CA GLU A 22 -5.50 -11.81 2.38
C GLU A 22 -4.64 -10.86 3.21
N CYS A 23 -4.39 -11.20 4.47
CA CYS A 23 -3.52 -10.41 5.34
C CYS A 23 -2.09 -10.32 4.80
N THR A 24 -1.58 -11.43 4.26
CA THR A 24 -0.24 -11.48 3.66
C THR A 24 -0.13 -10.56 2.46
N GLU A 25 -1.12 -10.57 1.56
CA GLU A 25 -1.15 -9.68 0.40
C GLU A 25 -1.14 -8.21 0.83
N LEU A 26 -1.94 -7.86 1.83
CA LEU A 26 -1.99 -6.50 2.36
C LEU A 26 -0.63 -6.07 2.91
N MET A 27 0.03 -6.94 3.67
CA MET A 27 1.36 -6.66 4.22
C MET A 27 2.41 -6.49 3.12
N LEU A 28 2.35 -7.33 2.08
CA LEU A 28 3.27 -7.24 0.95
C LEU A 28 3.10 -5.93 0.19
N LYS A 29 1.86 -5.49 -0.03
CA LYS A 29 1.59 -4.19 -0.68
C LYS A 29 2.14 -3.03 0.14
N LYS A 30 1.93 -3.04 1.43
CA LYS A 30 2.49 -2.01 2.32
C LYS A 30 4.01 -2.01 2.30
N LEU A 31 4.62 -3.19 2.29
CA LEU A 31 6.07 -3.33 2.23
C LEU A 31 6.64 -2.79 0.93
N GLU A 32 6.01 -3.11 -0.21
CA GLU A 32 6.42 -2.59 -1.51
C GLU A 32 6.37 -1.06 -1.57
N VAL A 33 5.28 -0.47 -1.08
CA VAL A 33 5.14 1.00 -1.02
C VAL A 33 6.17 1.60 -0.07
N SER A 34 6.44 0.96 1.06
CA SER A 34 7.46 1.39 2.01
C SER A 34 8.86 1.39 1.36
N GLN A 35 9.18 0.37 0.58
CA GLN A 35 10.45 0.29 -0.14
C GLN A 35 10.59 1.39 -1.19
N VAL A 36 9.52 1.68 -1.92
CA VAL A 36 9.49 2.77 -2.89
C VAL A 36 9.69 4.11 -2.18
N SER A 37 8.97 4.34 -1.09
CA SER A 37 9.09 5.58 -0.33
C SER A 37 10.51 5.79 0.22
N ARG A 38 11.12 4.74 0.73
CA ARG A 38 12.50 4.79 1.24
C ARG A 38 13.49 5.15 0.14
N LYS A 39 13.33 4.55 -1.03
CA LYS A 39 14.17 4.83 -2.19
C LYS A 39 14.12 6.31 -2.58
N TYR A 40 12.91 6.87 -2.63
CA TYR A 40 12.73 8.25 -3.07
C TYR A 40 13.07 9.27 -1.98
N ILE A 41 12.86 8.95 -0.71
CA ILE A 41 13.31 9.85 0.36
C ILE A 41 14.85 9.98 0.37
N LEU A 42 15.56 8.90 0.05
CA LEU A 42 17.02 8.95 -0.07
C LEU A 42 17.46 9.84 -1.24
N LYS A 43 16.75 9.78 -2.36
CA LYS A 43 16.98 10.67 -3.50
C LYS A 43 16.69 12.12 -3.13
N MET A 44 15.62 12.35 -2.38
CA MET A 44 15.25 13.67 -1.88
C MET A 44 16.32 14.25 -0.95
N GLU A 45 16.92 13.42 -0.11
CA GLU A 45 18.02 13.86 0.76
C GLU A 45 19.19 14.44 -0.04
N THR A 46 19.51 13.82 -1.15
CA THR A 46 20.61 14.25 -2.03
C THR A 46 20.25 15.53 -2.80
N GLU A 47 19.01 15.62 -3.29
CA GLU A 47 18.54 16.74 -4.11
C GLU A 47 17.92 17.88 -3.30
N GLY A 48 17.50 17.61 -2.07
CA GLY A 48 16.82 18.57 -1.21
C GLY A 48 15.32 18.73 -1.44
N TYR A 49 14.77 17.99 -2.40
CA TYR A 49 13.34 18.02 -2.72
C TYR A 49 13.00 16.87 -3.66
N LEU A 50 11.71 16.69 -3.90
CA LEU A 50 11.26 15.72 -4.91
C LEU A 50 11.21 16.42 -6.28
N SER A 51 12.16 16.09 -7.14
CA SER A 51 12.22 16.67 -8.49
C SER A 51 11.06 16.20 -9.35
N PRO A 52 10.65 16.98 -10.37
CA PRO A 52 9.57 16.58 -11.27
C PRO A 52 9.84 15.24 -11.97
N GLU A 53 11.08 14.96 -12.34
CA GLU A 53 11.45 13.68 -12.95
C GLU A 53 11.25 12.51 -11.99
N ASN A 54 11.77 12.62 -10.77
CA ASN A 54 11.62 11.59 -9.75
C ASN A 54 10.17 11.42 -9.34
N LYS A 55 9.40 12.51 -9.31
CA LYS A 55 7.97 12.48 -9.05
C LYS A 55 7.26 11.61 -10.07
N MET A 56 7.50 11.84 -11.35
CA MET A 56 6.86 11.07 -12.43
C MET A 56 7.23 9.59 -12.37
N ILE A 57 8.50 9.30 -12.16
CA ILE A 57 8.99 7.91 -12.05
C ILE A 57 8.35 7.22 -10.85
N MET A 58 8.31 7.89 -9.70
CA MET A 58 7.69 7.36 -8.49
C MET A 58 6.20 7.07 -8.69
N LEU A 59 5.47 8.00 -9.29
CA LEU A 59 4.04 7.80 -9.56
C LEU A 59 3.82 6.63 -10.51
N THR A 60 4.68 6.46 -11.51
CA THR A 60 4.61 5.33 -12.44
C THR A 60 4.86 4.01 -11.70
N GLU A 61 5.89 3.94 -10.86
CA GLU A 61 6.18 2.74 -10.06
C GLU A 61 5.01 2.39 -9.14
N LEU A 62 4.42 3.38 -8.48
CA LEU A 62 3.28 3.14 -7.58
C LEU A 62 2.05 2.68 -8.35
N LYS A 63 1.81 3.20 -9.55
CA LYS A 63 0.72 2.73 -10.40
C LYS A 63 0.93 1.29 -10.86
N GLU A 64 2.17 0.91 -11.15
CA GLU A 64 2.52 -0.47 -11.51
C GLU A 64 2.27 -1.43 -10.35
N LEU A 65 2.40 -0.96 -9.11
CA LEU A 65 2.06 -1.75 -7.93
C LEU A 65 0.55 -1.86 -7.70
N GLY A 66 -0.25 -1.18 -8.50
CA GLY A 66 -1.71 -1.22 -8.39
C GLY A 66 -2.29 -0.16 -7.45
N ILE A 67 -1.53 0.84 -7.09
CA ILE A 67 -2.01 1.92 -6.22
C ILE A 67 -2.83 2.91 -7.06
N GLU A 68 -4.04 3.20 -6.61
CA GLU A 68 -4.95 4.15 -7.24
C GLU A 68 -5.17 5.37 -6.36
N ASN A 69 -5.70 6.44 -6.96
CA ASN A 69 -5.99 7.69 -6.24
C ASN A 69 -4.76 8.26 -5.53
N LEU A 70 -3.62 8.22 -6.21
CA LEU A 70 -2.36 8.70 -5.66
C LEU A 70 -2.43 10.19 -5.33
N ASP A 71 -2.08 10.51 -4.09
CA ASP A 71 -1.98 11.87 -3.60
C ASP A 71 -0.66 12.01 -2.84
N ILE A 72 0.14 12.95 -3.26
CA ILE A 72 1.44 13.23 -2.64
C ILE A 72 1.47 14.61 -1.98
N SER A 73 0.30 15.17 -1.66
CA SER A 73 0.18 16.44 -0.96
C SER A 73 0.95 16.41 0.37
N GLY A 74 1.67 17.46 0.66
CA GLY A 74 2.53 17.53 1.83
C GLY A 74 3.97 17.08 1.59
N THR A 75 4.28 16.56 0.41
CA THR A 75 5.64 16.24 0.01
C THR A 75 6.42 17.52 -0.31
N THR A 76 7.70 17.56 0.08
CA THR A 76 8.57 18.69 -0.23
C THR A 76 8.85 18.73 -1.74
N MET A 77 8.30 19.72 -2.43
CA MET A 77 8.41 19.88 -3.89
C MET A 77 9.36 21.00 -4.30
N HIS A 78 9.84 21.78 -3.35
CA HIS A 78 10.73 22.90 -3.62
C HIS A 78 12.10 22.62 -2.99
N PRO A 79 13.18 23.04 -3.66
CA PRO A 79 14.52 22.85 -3.09
C PRO A 79 14.64 23.51 -1.71
N VAL A 80 15.23 22.75 -0.76
CA VAL A 80 15.49 23.25 0.58
C VAL A 80 17.01 23.25 0.81
N THR A 81 17.45 24.01 1.80
CA THR A 81 18.86 24.10 2.12
C THR A 81 19.31 22.91 2.97
N TYR A 82 20.61 22.66 3.00
CA TYR A 82 21.20 21.61 3.81
C TYR A 82 20.75 21.73 5.27
N GLY A 83 20.33 20.62 5.82
CA GLY A 83 19.88 20.55 7.20
C GLY A 83 18.39 20.78 7.38
N ASP A 84 17.67 21.27 6.38
CA ASP A 84 16.23 21.46 6.45
C ASP A 84 15.49 20.12 6.36
N THR A 85 14.32 20.06 6.98
CA THR A 85 13.50 18.87 6.96
C THR A 85 12.84 18.69 5.59
N ILE A 86 12.93 17.48 5.06
CA ILE A 86 12.20 17.07 3.86
C ILE A 86 11.16 16.01 4.25
N THR A 87 10.02 16.06 3.60
CA THR A 87 8.91 15.14 3.85
C THR A 87 8.46 14.48 2.55
N LEU A 88 8.29 13.18 2.57
CA LEU A 88 7.67 12.42 1.49
C LEU A 88 6.39 11.81 2.03
N LYS A 89 5.27 12.21 1.43
CA LYS A 89 3.96 11.70 1.82
C LYS A 89 3.28 11.07 0.62
N ILE A 90 2.91 9.81 0.76
CA ILE A 90 2.23 9.05 -0.28
C ILE A 90 0.90 8.59 0.28
N LYS A 91 -0.18 9.00 -0.36
CA LYS A 91 -1.53 8.52 -0.06
C LYS A 91 -2.10 7.89 -1.30
N GLY A 92 -2.87 6.87 -1.12
CA GLY A 92 -3.54 6.20 -2.21
C GLY A 92 -4.30 5.01 -1.69
N GLY A 93 -4.67 4.12 -2.58
CA GLY A 93 -5.33 2.90 -2.21
C GLY A 93 -5.13 1.84 -3.28
N PHE A 94 -5.34 0.62 -2.94
CA PHE A 94 -5.33 -0.46 -3.91
C PHE A 94 -6.63 -1.24 -3.84
N LYS A 95 -7.07 -1.70 -5.01
CA LYS A 95 -8.27 -2.51 -5.11
C LYS A 95 -7.97 -3.91 -4.63
N ARG A 96 -8.86 -4.40 -3.81
CA ARG A 96 -8.77 -5.74 -3.27
C ARG A 96 -10.12 -6.41 -3.34
N LYS A 97 -10.12 -7.68 -3.73
CA LYS A 97 -11.33 -8.50 -3.67
C LYS A 97 -11.50 -8.98 -2.25
N LEU A 98 -12.58 -8.58 -1.63
CA LEU A 98 -12.92 -9.00 -0.28
C LEU A 98 -14.16 -9.88 -0.29
N LEU A 99 -14.14 -10.90 0.55
CA LEU A 99 -15.35 -11.70 0.81
C LEU A 99 -16.22 -10.91 1.77
N THR A 100 -17.30 -10.33 1.27
CA THR A 100 -18.25 -9.61 2.11
C THR A 100 -19.34 -10.56 2.60
N SER A 101 -19.72 -10.41 3.86
CA SER A 101 -20.64 -11.32 4.51
C SER A 101 -22.09 -11.24 3.98
N GLU A 102 -22.48 -10.10 3.47
CA GLU A 102 -23.85 -9.91 3.03
C GLU A 102 -24.05 -10.10 1.54
N GLU A 103 -23.21 -9.50 0.72
CA GLU A 103 -23.37 -9.57 -0.73
C GLU A 103 -22.54 -10.68 -1.36
N GLY A 104 -21.34 -10.91 -0.84
CA GLY A 104 -20.42 -11.89 -1.40
C GLY A 104 -20.87 -13.33 -1.25
N LEU A 105 -21.41 -13.69 -0.09
CA LEU A 105 -21.86 -15.06 0.17
C LEU A 105 -23.15 -15.40 -0.58
N TRP A 106 -24.10 -14.46 -0.61
CA TRP A 106 -25.40 -14.69 -1.25
C TRP A 106 -25.36 -14.61 -2.76
N ASN A 107 -24.49 -13.77 -3.30
CA ASN A 107 -24.34 -13.62 -4.74
C ASN A 107 -23.18 -14.44 -5.31
N GLY A 108 -22.52 -15.24 -4.46
CA GLY A 108 -21.42 -16.11 -4.88
C GLY A 108 -20.20 -15.39 -5.39
N GLY A 109 -20.00 -14.14 -5.00
CA GLY A 109 -18.90 -13.33 -5.50
C GLY A 109 -18.12 -12.61 -4.41
N PHE A 110 -17.02 -12.00 -4.84
CA PHE A 110 -16.22 -11.12 -4.01
C PHE A 110 -16.51 -9.68 -4.39
N SER A 111 -16.67 -8.81 -3.39
CA SER A 111 -16.74 -7.39 -3.67
C SER A 111 -15.32 -6.81 -3.76
N THR A 112 -15.16 -5.83 -4.65
CA THR A 112 -13.90 -5.10 -4.76
C THR A 112 -13.99 -3.84 -3.90
N SER A 113 -13.06 -3.67 -2.97
CA SER A 113 -13.00 -2.46 -2.17
C SER A 113 -11.62 -1.83 -2.29
N LEU A 114 -11.57 -0.51 -2.11
CA LEU A 114 -10.33 0.24 -2.11
C LEU A 114 -9.79 0.28 -0.69
N VAL A 115 -8.62 -0.30 -0.49
CA VAL A 115 -7.95 -0.29 0.81
C VAL A 115 -7.07 0.96 0.87
N PRO A 116 -7.34 1.90 1.80
CA PRO A 116 -6.54 3.11 1.90
C PRO A 116 -5.11 2.80 2.38
N LEU A 117 -4.17 3.52 1.81
CA LEU A 117 -2.76 3.36 2.12
C LEU A 117 -2.15 4.73 2.33
N GLU A 118 -1.37 4.89 3.38
CA GLU A 118 -0.66 6.13 3.67
C GLU A 118 0.74 5.81 4.16
N GLU A 119 1.73 6.45 3.56
CA GLU A 119 3.12 6.34 3.94
C GLU A 119 3.70 7.73 4.09
N ILE A 120 4.27 8.02 5.25
CA ILE A 120 4.90 9.31 5.53
C ILE A 120 6.32 9.05 5.97
N ARG A 121 7.28 9.68 5.30
CA ARG A 121 8.68 9.64 5.67
C ARG A 121 9.24 11.04 5.76
N MET A 122 10.02 11.26 6.80
CA MET A 122 10.69 12.53 7.01
C MET A 122 12.19 12.29 7.16
N SER A 123 12.96 13.21 6.61
CA SER A 123 14.41 13.16 6.70
C SER A 123 14.97 14.57 6.64
N THR A 124 16.27 14.68 6.57
CA THR A 124 16.99 15.96 6.51
C THR A 124 17.72 16.07 5.17
N ALA A 125 17.65 17.24 4.54
CA ALA A 125 18.35 17.47 3.29
C ALA A 125 19.86 17.38 3.51
N LYS A 126 20.52 16.63 2.63
CA LYS A 126 21.98 16.42 2.65
C LYS A 126 22.64 16.86 1.35
N ASN A 127 21.99 17.81 0.68
CA ASN A 127 22.43 18.34 -0.61
C ASN A 127 23.67 19.24 -0.52
#